data_0bced242065a0e6a30757fa64e78fdf5
#
_entry.id   0bced242065a0e6a30757fa64e78fdf5
#
_cell.length_a   1.000
_cell.length_b   1.000
_cell.length_c   1.000
_cell.angle_alpha   90.00
_cell.angle_beta   90.00
_cell.angle_gamma   90.00
#
_symmetry.space_group_name_H-M   'P 1'
#
loop_
_entity.id
_entity.type
_entity.pdbx_description
1 polymer ?
#
loop_
_entity_poly.entity_id
_entity_poly.type
_entity_poly.pdbx_seq_one_letter_code
_entity_poly.pdbx_strand_id
1 'polypeptide(L)'
;APDTFRVRFETTKGAFVVEAVRAWAPNGADRFYNLVRNGYYNDVAFFRVIENFMAQFGIHGDPAVNAVWRNARIPDDPVVESNRRGYVSFAMAGPNTRTTQLFINFRDNRQLDGMGFAPIGRVVEGMDVVDAIYSGYGEGAPNGQGPAQPMIQTQGNEYLRKNFPNLDYIQRATIIE
;
A
#
# COMPACT_ATOMS: atom_id res chain seq x y z
N ALA A 1 -7.19 9.59 14.00
CA ALA A 1 -7.78 9.92 12.68
C ALA A 1 -9.25 10.31 12.82
N PRO A 2 -9.78 11.10 11.88
CA PRO A 2 -11.23 11.30 11.77
C PRO A 2 -11.97 9.97 11.51
N ASP A 3 -13.27 9.95 11.76
CA ASP A 3 -14.10 8.76 11.50
C ASP A 3 -14.07 8.35 10.04
N THR A 4 -14.04 9.31 9.14
CA THR A 4 -13.89 9.12 7.70
C THR A 4 -12.98 10.21 7.16
N PHE A 5 -12.06 9.83 6.27
CA PHE A 5 -11.18 10.80 5.60
C PHE A 5 -10.81 10.31 4.22
N ARG A 6 -10.41 11.24 3.36
CA ARG A 6 -9.99 10.92 2.01
C ARG A 6 -8.55 11.29 1.78
N VAL A 7 -7.86 10.45 1.01
CA VAL A 7 -6.48 10.65 0.62
C VAL A 7 -6.38 10.64 -0.89
N ARG A 8 -5.81 11.71 -1.45
CA ARG A 8 -5.51 11.80 -2.86
C ARG A 8 -4.09 11.33 -3.11
N PHE A 9 -3.95 10.34 -3.98
CA PHE A 9 -2.67 9.85 -4.46
C PHE A 9 -2.43 10.38 -5.87
N GLU A 10 -1.38 11.18 -6.02
CA GLU A 10 -0.91 11.64 -7.32
C GLU A 10 0.22 10.71 -7.74
N THR A 11 0.03 9.98 -8.83
CA THR A 11 0.97 8.95 -9.27
C THR A 11 1.47 9.20 -10.68
N THR A 12 2.46 8.44 -11.10
CA THR A 12 2.99 8.47 -12.47
C THR A 12 1.96 8.04 -13.53
N LYS A 13 0.84 7.44 -13.13
CA LYS A 13 -0.27 7.08 -14.05
C LYS A 13 -1.48 8.01 -13.94
N GLY A 14 -1.47 8.95 -13.01
CA GLY A 14 -2.58 9.86 -12.73
C GLY A 14 -2.95 9.83 -11.26
N ALA A 15 -4.11 10.39 -10.93
CA ALA A 15 -4.57 10.50 -9.54
C ALA A 15 -5.71 9.54 -9.24
N PHE A 16 -5.72 9.04 -8.00
CA PHE A 16 -6.86 8.32 -7.46
C PHE A 16 -7.09 8.74 -6.01
N VAL A 17 -8.29 8.49 -5.51
CA VAL A 17 -8.69 8.88 -4.15
C VAL A 17 -9.15 7.65 -3.39
N VAL A 18 -8.63 7.49 -2.18
CA VAL A 18 -9.04 6.47 -1.22
C VAL A 18 -9.84 7.13 -0.11
N GLU A 19 -11.02 6.58 0.19
CA GLU A 19 -11.77 6.95 1.38
C GLU A 19 -11.51 5.90 2.46
N ALA A 20 -10.96 6.33 3.58
CA ALA A 20 -10.72 5.49 4.74
C ALA A 20 -11.85 5.65 5.74
N VAL A 21 -12.28 4.52 6.33
CA VAL A 21 -13.34 4.46 7.34
C VAL A 21 -12.74 3.87 8.61
N ARG A 22 -12.57 4.71 9.63
CA ARG A 22 -11.89 4.31 10.86
C ARG A 22 -12.55 3.12 11.55
N ALA A 23 -13.88 3.05 11.53
CA ALA A 23 -14.61 1.94 12.15
C ALA A 23 -14.32 0.57 11.53
N TRP A 24 -13.85 0.52 10.28
CA TRP A 24 -13.51 -0.76 9.62
C TRP A 24 -12.24 -1.39 10.19
N ALA A 25 -11.26 -0.57 10.55
CA ALA A 25 -9.97 -1.02 11.08
C ALA A 25 -9.28 0.16 11.79
N PRO A 26 -9.63 0.44 13.05
CA PRO A 26 -9.15 1.66 13.73
C PRO A 26 -7.64 1.80 13.82
N ASN A 27 -6.93 0.73 14.16
CA ASN A 27 -5.47 0.78 14.27
C ASN A 27 -4.81 1.05 12.90
N GLY A 28 -5.29 0.39 11.86
CA GLY A 28 -4.81 0.59 10.50
C GLY A 28 -5.13 1.99 9.98
N ALA A 29 -6.35 2.47 10.20
CA ALA A 29 -6.77 3.79 9.75
C ALA A 29 -5.95 4.90 10.44
N ASP A 30 -5.69 4.80 11.73
CA ASP A 30 -4.87 5.76 12.46
C ASP A 30 -3.43 5.78 11.94
N ARG A 31 -2.83 4.61 11.70
CA ARG A 31 -1.49 4.51 11.13
C ARG A 31 -1.44 5.14 9.74
N PHE A 32 -2.39 4.80 8.88
CA PHE A 32 -2.48 5.35 7.53
C PHE A 32 -2.59 6.88 7.55
N TYR A 33 -3.49 7.41 8.36
CA TYR A 33 -3.68 8.85 8.51
C TYR A 33 -2.38 9.56 8.91
N ASN A 34 -1.69 9.03 9.92
CA ASN A 34 -0.45 9.62 10.41
C ASN A 34 0.68 9.55 9.37
N LEU A 35 0.79 8.46 8.64
CA LEU A 35 1.80 8.32 7.57
C LEU A 35 1.55 9.33 6.45
N VAL A 36 0.30 9.48 6.00
CA VAL A 36 -0.04 10.44 4.95
C VAL A 36 0.24 11.87 5.40
N ARG A 37 -0.16 12.22 6.62
CA ARG A 37 0.09 13.58 7.17
C ARG A 37 1.55 13.94 7.22
N ASN A 38 2.42 12.96 7.42
CA ASN A 38 3.86 13.19 7.53
C ASN A 38 4.60 12.99 6.20
N GLY A 39 3.88 12.85 5.08
CA GLY A 39 4.47 12.73 3.75
C GLY A 39 5.17 11.40 3.49
N TYR A 40 4.89 10.36 4.28
CA TYR A 40 5.58 9.09 4.18
C TYR A 40 5.47 8.45 2.79
N TYR A 41 4.30 8.54 2.15
CA TYR A 41 4.08 7.88 0.85
C TYR A 41 4.57 8.66 -0.35
N ASN A 42 5.15 9.85 -0.14
CA ASN A 42 5.71 10.62 -1.25
C ASN A 42 6.95 9.90 -1.82
N ASP A 43 7.03 9.80 -3.13
CA ASP A 43 8.12 9.13 -3.85
C ASP A 43 8.25 7.63 -3.51
N VAL A 44 7.13 6.97 -3.30
CA VAL A 44 7.05 5.53 -2.94
C VAL A 44 6.56 4.72 -4.13
N ALA A 45 7.26 3.63 -4.44
CA ALA A 45 6.95 2.78 -5.59
C ALA A 45 5.84 1.77 -5.29
N PHE A 46 5.07 1.46 -6.35
CA PHE A 46 4.25 0.26 -6.39
C PHE A 46 5.15 -0.91 -6.80
N PHE A 47 5.81 -1.51 -5.83
CA PHE A 47 6.89 -2.45 -6.08
C PHE A 47 6.44 -3.88 -6.38
N ARG A 48 5.19 -4.22 -6.06
CA ARG A 48 4.63 -5.56 -6.26
C ARG A 48 3.21 -5.41 -6.80
N VAL A 49 3.06 -5.62 -8.10
CA VAL A 49 1.77 -5.48 -8.78
C VAL A 49 1.49 -6.76 -9.55
N ILE A 50 0.50 -7.51 -9.10
CA ILE A 50 0.12 -8.79 -9.67
C ILE A 50 -1.24 -8.66 -10.31
N GLU A 51 -1.31 -8.86 -11.63
CA GLU A 51 -2.57 -8.79 -12.39
C GLU A 51 -3.62 -9.70 -11.79
N ASN A 52 -4.86 -9.22 -11.75
CA ASN A 52 -6.01 -9.93 -11.19
C ASN A 52 -5.86 -10.28 -9.69
N PHE A 53 -4.95 -9.62 -8.99
CA PHE A 53 -4.78 -9.80 -7.56
C PHE A 53 -4.72 -8.45 -6.83
N MET A 54 -3.55 -7.79 -6.80
CA MET A 54 -3.42 -6.55 -6.04
C MET A 54 -2.22 -5.72 -6.50
N ALA A 55 -2.21 -4.44 -6.08
CA ALA A 55 -1.06 -3.54 -6.18
C ALA A 55 -0.57 -3.19 -4.78
N GLN A 56 0.69 -3.45 -4.48
CA GLN A 56 1.30 -3.26 -3.16
C GLN A 56 2.34 -2.15 -3.18
N PHE A 57 2.34 -1.34 -2.13
CA PHE A 57 3.27 -0.21 -1.95
C PHE A 57 3.50 0.04 -0.47
N GLY A 58 4.42 0.94 -0.12
CA GLY A 58 4.58 1.39 1.26
C GLY A 58 5.93 1.10 1.89
N ILE A 59 6.91 0.61 1.12
CA ILE A 59 8.31 0.62 1.54
C ILE A 59 8.90 1.95 1.08
N HIS A 60 9.43 2.75 2.01
CA HIS A 60 9.93 4.08 1.71
C HIS A 60 11.15 4.05 0.78
N GLY A 61 11.28 5.07 -0.06
CA GLY A 61 12.41 5.19 -0.97
C GLY A 61 13.75 5.51 -0.31
N ASP A 62 13.73 5.98 0.93
CA ASP A 62 14.94 6.27 1.72
C ASP A 62 15.17 5.15 2.74
N PRO A 63 16.30 4.43 2.65
CA PRO A 63 16.61 3.36 3.60
C PRO A 63 16.68 3.79 5.06
N ALA A 64 17.06 5.02 5.34
CA ALA A 64 17.11 5.56 6.71
C ALA A 64 15.70 5.64 7.31
N VAL A 65 14.70 5.99 6.52
CA VAL A 65 13.29 6.00 6.95
C VAL A 65 12.80 4.58 7.19
N ASN A 66 13.14 3.64 6.32
CA ASN A 66 12.77 2.23 6.49
C ASN A 66 13.35 1.65 7.78
N ALA A 67 14.57 2.01 8.14
CA ALA A 67 15.21 1.55 9.37
C ALA A 67 14.39 1.92 10.62
N VAL A 68 13.70 3.06 10.59
CA VAL A 68 12.83 3.52 11.69
C VAL A 68 11.50 2.76 11.69
N TRP A 69 10.87 2.59 10.52
CA TRP A 69 9.48 2.15 10.43
C TRP A 69 9.27 0.64 10.28
N ARG A 70 10.25 -0.08 9.74
CA ARG A 70 10.08 -1.50 9.41
C ARG A 70 9.73 -2.40 10.59
N ASN A 71 10.01 -1.97 11.82
CA ASN A 71 9.67 -2.69 13.04
C ASN A 71 8.60 -1.97 13.88
N ALA A 72 8.02 -0.89 13.36
CA ALA A 72 6.99 -0.12 14.03
C ALA A 72 5.60 -0.77 13.84
N ARG A 73 5.41 -1.94 14.43
CA ARG A 73 4.22 -2.77 14.28
C ARG A 73 3.01 -2.18 14.97
N ILE A 74 1.83 -2.45 14.41
CA ILE A 74 0.55 -2.15 15.05
C ILE A 74 -0.22 -3.44 15.32
N PRO A 75 -1.09 -3.45 16.37
CA PRO A 75 -1.97 -4.59 16.63
C PRO A 75 -2.95 -4.82 15.49
N ASP A 76 -3.37 -6.07 15.29
CA ASP A 76 -4.39 -6.40 14.31
C ASP A 76 -5.73 -5.73 14.63
N ASP A 77 -6.50 -5.47 13.59
CA ASP A 77 -7.90 -5.10 13.67
C ASP A 77 -8.77 -6.29 13.26
N PRO A 78 -9.97 -6.45 13.85
CA PRO A 78 -10.93 -7.42 13.32
C PRO A 78 -11.31 -7.10 11.87
N VAL A 79 -11.54 -8.12 11.06
CA VAL A 79 -12.02 -7.94 9.69
C VAL A 79 -13.50 -7.60 9.72
N VAL A 80 -13.84 -6.37 9.35
CA VAL A 80 -15.21 -5.86 9.32
C VAL A 80 -15.77 -5.89 7.91
N GLU A 81 -14.97 -5.45 6.91
CA GLU A 81 -15.32 -5.45 5.51
C GLU A 81 -14.53 -6.51 4.75
N SER A 82 -15.10 -7.00 3.64
CA SER A 82 -14.41 -7.93 2.75
C SER A 82 -13.41 -7.22 1.84
N ASN A 83 -12.36 -7.94 1.45
CA ASN A 83 -11.36 -7.46 0.49
C ASN A 83 -11.94 -7.52 -0.93
N ARG A 84 -12.78 -6.57 -1.27
CA ARG A 84 -13.40 -6.43 -2.60
C ARG A 84 -12.52 -5.60 -3.52
N ARG A 85 -12.83 -5.65 -4.82
CA ARG A 85 -12.17 -4.77 -5.79
C ARG A 85 -12.16 -3.32 -5.33
N GLY A 86 -10.98 -2.69 -5.34
CA GLY A 86 -10.77 -1.31 -4.92
C GLY A 86 -10.60 -1.11 -3.42
N TYR A 87 -10.81 -2.14 -2.61
CA TYR A 87 -10.59 -2.04 -1.15
C TYR A 87 -9.11 -2.11 -0.82
N VAL A 88 -8.73 -1.41 0.24
CA VAL A 88 -7.33 -1.20 0.64
C VAL A 88 -7.11 -1.81 2.02
N SER A 89 -6.10 -2.64 2.14
CA SER A 89 -5.69 -3.28 3.39
C SER A 89 -4.19 -3.16 3.60
N PHE A 90 -3.75 -3.26 4.86
CA PHE A 90 -2.32 -3.39 5.14
C PHE A 90 -1.81 -4.79 4.79
N ALA A 91 -0.62 -4.86 4.22
CA ALA A 91 0.13 -6.10 4.09
C ALA A 91 0.66 -6.52 5.47
N MET A 92 0.76 -7.82 5.71
CA MET A 92 1.30 -8.36 6.95
C MET A 92 2.02 -9.69 6.70
N ALA A 93 2.91 -10.04 7.63
CA ALA A 93 3.68 -11.29 7.60
C ALA A 93 3.26 -12.23 8.74
N GLY A 94 2.02 -12.12 9.19
CA GLY A 94 1.45 -12.86 10.30
C GLY A 94 0.76 -11.94 11.29
N PRO A 95 0.32 -12.44 12.45
CA PRO A 95 -0.41 -11.64 13.44
C PRO A 95 0.42 -10.46 13.96
N ASN A 96 -0.21 -9.30 14.06
CA ASN A 96 0.36 -8.09 14.66
C ASN A 96 1.68 -7.63 14.02
N THR A 97 1.79 -7.74 12.68
CA THR A 97 3.02 -7.39 11.95
C THR A 97 2.87 -6.24 10.98
N ARG A 98 1.69 -5.62 10.89
CA ARG A 98 1.45 -4.49 9.99
C ARG A 98 2.31 -3.29 10.40
N THR A 99 2.91 -2.64 9.42
CA THR A 99 3.71 -1.42 9.64
C THR A 99 3.30 -0.28 8.71
N THR A 100 3.75 -0.31 7.46
CA THR A 100 3.54 0.80 6.50
C THR A 100 3.07 0.36 5.13
N GLN A 101 3.13 -0.93 4.81
CA GLN A 101 2.80 -1.43 3.48
C GLN A 101 1.31 -1.67 3.35
N LEU A 102 0.76 -1.23 2.22
CA LEU A 102 -0.64 -1.35 1.86
C LEU A 102 -0.78 -2.04 0.51
N PHE A 103 -1.94 -2.63 0.26
CA PHE A 103 -2.29 -3.09 -1.08
C PHE A 103 -3.71 -2.71 -1.43
N ILE A 104 -3.93 -2.54 -2.74
CA ILE A 104 -5.24 -2.24 -3.32
C ILE A 104 -5.67 -3.47 -4.12
N ASN A 105 -6.83 -4.01 -3.84
CA ASN A 105 -7.33 -5.21 -4.51
C ASN A 105 -7.80 -4.89 -5.92
N PHE A 106 -7.35 -5.66 -6.92
CA PHE A 106 -7.82 -5.54 -8.30
C PHE A 106 -9.13 -6.26 -8.55
N ARG A 107 -9.50 -7.17 -7.67
CA ARG A 107 -10.72 -7.96 -7.75
C ARG A 107 -11.22 -8.29 -6.35
N ASP A 108 -12.33 -9.01 -6.27
CA ASP A 108 -12.82 -9.53 -4.99
C ASP A 108 -11.90 -10.66 -4.53
N ASN A 109 -11.10 -10.39 -3.51
CA ASN A 109 -10.14 -11.33 -2.92
C ASN A 109 -10.64 -11.81 -1.56
N ARG A 110 -11.81 -12.43 -1.53
CA ARG A 110 -12.49 -12.84 -0.27
C ARG A 110 -11.69 -13.81 0.57
N GLN A 111 -10.81 -14.59 -0.05
CA GLN A 111 -9.91 -15.50 0.67
C GLN A 111 -9.00 -14.77 1.67
N LEU A 112 -8.73 -13.49 1.44
CA LEU A 112 -7.90 -12.67 2.34
C LEU A 112 -8.61 -12.36 3.65
N ASP A 113 -9.95 -12.37 3.66
CA ASP A 113 -10.74 -12.05 4.86
C ASP A 113 -10.46 -13.06 5.97
N GLY A 114 -10.46 -14.34 5.63
CA GLY A 114 -10.16 -15.43 6.56
C GLY A 114 -8.70 -15.46 7.01
N MET A 115 -7.82 -14.76 6.31
CA MET A 115 -6.40 -14.63 6.66
C MET A 115 -6.11 -13.44 7.57
N GLY A 116 -7.13 -12.64 7.91
CA GLY A 116 -7.01 -11.53 8.84
C GLY A 116 -6.67 -10.18 8.21
N PHE A 117 -6.70 -10.05 6.89
CA PHE A 117 -6.51 -8.76 6.23
C PHE A 117 -7.76 -7.91 6.37
N ALA A 118 -7.68 -6.84 7.17
CA ALA A 118 -8.80 -5.97 7.50
C ALA A 118 -8.76 -4.69 6.67
N PRO A 119 -9.68 -4.50 5.70
CA PRO A 119 -9.72 -3.26 4.90
C PRO A 119 -9.88 -2.03 5.77
N ILE A 120 -9.13 -0.97 5.42
CA ILE A 120 -9.20 0.34 6.07
C ILE A 120 -10.03 1.33 5.26
N GLY A 121 -10.25 1.06 3.99
CA GLY A 121 -10.93 1.97 3.08
C GLY A 121 -11.06 1.39 1.68
N ARG A 122 -11.44 2.25 0.74
CA ARG A 122 -11.65 1.86 -0.65
C ARG A 122 -11.33 3.01 -1.60
N VAL A 123 -10.98 2.68 -2.82
CA VAL A 123 -10.83 3.66 -3.89
C VAL A 123 -12.23 4.15 -4.30
N VAL A 124 -12.44 5.46 -4.21
CA VAL A 124 -13.73 6.11 -4.56
C VAL A 124 -13.66 6.89 -5.86
N GLU A 125 -12.45 7.24 -6.32
CA GLU A 125 -12.21 7.89 -7.61
C GLU A 125 -10.91 7.35 -8.22
N GLY A 126 -10.90 7.16 -9.54
CA GLY A 126 -9.68 6.83 -10.26
C GLY A 126 -9.26 5.36 -10.20
N MET A 127 -10.19 4.43 -10.04
CA MET A 127 -9.83 3.00 -10.06
C MET A 127 -9.21 2.59 -11.41
N ASP A 128 -9.55 3.27 -12.50
CA ASP A 128 -8.91 3.09 -13.80
C ASP A 128 -7.41 3.42 -13.77
N VAL A 129 -7.02 4.42 -12.97
CA VAL A 129 -5.60 4.75 -12.74
C VAL A 129 -4.90 3.61 -12.00
N VAL A 130 -5.54 3.05 -10.98
CA VAL A 130 -5.01 1.90 -10.24
C VAL A 130 -4.83 0.70 -11.17
N ASP A 131 -5.80 0.44 -12.04
CA ASP A 131 -5.72 -0.64 -13.03
C ASP A 131 -4.58 -0.43 -14.05
N ALA A 132 -4.17 0.80 -14.28
CA ALA A 132 -3.11 1.15 -15.22
C ALA A 132 -1.69 1.08 -14.63
N ILE A 133 -1.55 0.83 -13.32
CA ILE A 133 -0.23 0.73 -12.67
C ILE A 133 0.54 -0.43 -13.29
N TYR A 134 1.83 -0.18 -13.58
CA TYR A 134 2.68 -1.15 -14.27
C TYR A 134 2.78 -2.46 -13.49
N SER A 135 2.47 -3.57 -14.14
CA SER A 135 2.44 -4.92 -13.55
C SER A 135 3.47 -5.87 -14.17
N GLY A 136 4.32 -5.38 -15.06
CA GLY A 136 5.21 -6.23 -15.85
C GLY A 136 6.26 -6.99 -15.04
N TYR A 137 6.59 -6.54 -13.84
CA TYR A 137 7.52 -7.25 -12.97
C TYR A 137 6.86 -8.31 -12.08
N GLY A 138 5.56 -8.22 -11.84
CA GLY A 138 4.79 -9.20 -11.09
C GLY A 138 5.27 -9.42 -9.66
N GLU A 139 5.32 -10.69 -9.26
CA GLU A 139 5.76 -11.11 -7.92
C GLU A 139 7.25 -10.81 -7.69
N GLY A 140 7.57 -10.41 -6.47
CA GLY A 140 8.96 -10.14 -6.06
C GLY A 140 9.83 -11.37 -5.94
N ALA A 141 11.15 -11.17 -6.09
CA ALA A 141 12.12 -12.23 -5.85
C ALA A 141 12.05 -12.69 -4.38
N PRO A 142 12.34 -13.98 -4.06
CA PRO A 142 12.84 -15.03 -4.95
C PRO A 142 11.73 -15.77 -5.71
N ASN A 143 10.46 -15.59 -5.38
CA ASN A 143 9.35 -16.32 -5.97
C ASN A 143 9.01 -15.87 -7.39
N GLY A 144 9.38 -14.63 -7.74
CA GLY A 144 9.18 -14.04 -9.05
C GLY A 144 10.39 -13.23 -9.50
N GLN A 145 10.21 -12.43 -10.56
CA GLN A 145 11.26 -11.63 -11.17
C GLN A 145 11.24 -10.16 -10.72
N GLY A 146 10.30 -9.80 -9.86
CA GLY A 146 10.14 -8.45 -9.38
C GLY A 146 11.12 -8.04 -8.28
N PRO A 147 10.99 -6.81 -7.77
CA PRO A 147 11.88 -6.31 -6.70
C PRO A 147 11.85 -7.20 -5.45
N ALA A 148 13.03 -7.37 -4.84
CA ALA A 148 13.15 -8.07 -3.56
C ALA A 148 12.92 -7.09 -2.42
N GLN A 149 11.93 -7.35 -1.57
CA GLN A 149 11.60 -6.44 -0.46
C GLN A 149 12.78 -6.12 0.45
N PRO A 150 13.61 -7.10 0.87
CA PRO A 150 14.79 -6.79 1.69
C PRO A 150 15.76 -5.79 1.04
N MET A 151 15.89 -5.85 -0.28
CA MET A 151 16.73 -4.92 -1.03
C MET A 151 16.13 -3.52 -1.07
N ILE A 152 14.80 -3.39 -1.16
CA ILE A 152 14.14 -2.08 -1.09
C ILE A 152 14.33 -1.47 0.29
N GLN A 153 14.22 -2.28 1.35
CA GLN A 153 14.40 -1.84 2.73
C GLN A 153 15.78 -1.23 2.96
N THR A 154 16.82 -1.82 2.37
CA THR A 154 18.22 -1.44 2.63
C THR A 154 18.82 -0.52 1.59
N GLN A 155 18.26 -0.44 0.38
CA GLN A 155 18.78 0.37 -0.73
C GLN A 155 17.78 1.38 -1.29
N GLY A 156 16.51 1.22 -1.00
CA GLY A 156 15.45 2.18 -1.38
C GLY A 156 15.28 2.36 -2.87
N ASN A 157 14.92 3.59 -3.26
CA ASN A 157 14.63 3.93 -4.65
C ASN A 157 15.86 3.83 -5.57
N GLU A 158 17.06 3.95 -5.04
CA GLU A 158 18.28 3.75 -5.84
C GLU A 158 18.30 2.34 -6.45
N TYR A 159 17.99 1.32 -5.64
CA TYR A 159 17.86 -0.07 -6.10
C TYR A 159 16.74 -0.20 -7.15
N LEU A 160 15.58 0.38 -6.86
CA LEU A 160 14.41 0.27 -7.74
C LEU A 160 14.63 0.96 -9.09
N ARG A 161 15.16 2.18 -9.09
CA ARG A 161 15.39 2.93 -10.33
C ARG A 161 16.45 2.27 -11.22
N LYS A 162 17.46 1.70 -10.59
CA LYS A 162 18.54 1.03 -11.33
C LYS A 162 18.09 -0.28 -11.97
N ASN A 163 17.32 -1.09 -11.24
CA ASN A 163 17.01 -2.46 -11.64
C ASN A 163 15.58 -2.63 -12.18
N PHE A 164 14.66 -1.72 -11.86
CA PHE A 164 13.24 -1.79 -12.21
C PHE A 164 12.73 -0.43 -12.70
N PRO A 165 13.26 0.07 -13.83
CA PRO A 165 12.99 1.46 -14.26
C PRO A 165 11.55 1.73 -14.68
N ASN A 166 10.74 0.70 -14.94
CA ASN A 166 9.36 0.85 -15.41
C ASN A 166 8.33 0.92 -14.28
N LEU A 167 8.74 0.83 -13.02
CA LEU A 167 7.81 0.93 -11.90
C LEU A 167 7.10 2.28 -11.87
N ASP A 168 5.84 2.26 -11.45
CA ASP A 168 5.10 3.47 -11.14
C ASP A 168 5.33 3.88 -9.69
N TYR A 169 5.24 5.19 -9.44
CA TYR A 169 5.48 5.78 -8.13
C TYR A 169 4.32 6.66 -7.70
N ILE A 170 4.09 6.72 -6.39
CA ILE A 170 3.31 7.77 -5.78
C ILE A 170 4.21 9.00 -5.73
N GLN A 171 3.84 10.07 -6.42
CA GLN A 171 4.57 11.33 -6.37
C GLN A 171 4.22 12.10 -5.10
N ARG A 172 2.94 12.05 -4.71
CA ARG A 172 2.44 12.73 -3.53
C ARG A 172 1.14 12.10 -3.04
N ALA A 173 1.00 11.98 -1.73
CA ALA A 173 -0.25 11.56 -1.08
C ALA A 173 -0.63 12.61 -0.04
N THR A 174 -1.87 13.13 -0.13
CA THR A 174 -2.36 14.20 0.73
C THR A 174 -3.75 13.89 1.25
N ILE A 175 -4.03 14.34 2.49
CA ILE A 175 -5.37 14.30 3.04
C ILE A 175 -6.20 15.40 2.40
N ILE A 176 -7.37 15.03 1.88
CA ILE A 176 -8.35 15.96 1.34
C ILE A 176 -9.65 15.81 2.10
N GLU A 177 -10.46 16.83 2.06
CA GLU A 177 -11.74 16.82 2.76
C GLU A 177 -12.90 16.32 1.90
#